data_8f97777e9f1a27c9dd248ce2c25c5593
#
_entry.id   8f97777e9f1a27c9dd248ce2c25c5593
#
_cell.length_a   1.000
_cell.length_b   1.000
_cell.length_c   1.000
_cell.angle_alpha   90.00
_cell.angle_beta   90.00
_cell.angle_gamma   90.00
#
_symmetry.space_group_name_H-M   'P 1'
#
loop_
_entity.id
_entity.type
_entity.pdbx_description
1 polymer ?
#
loop_
_entity_poly.entity_id
_entity_poly.type
_entity_poly.pdbx_seq_one_letter_code
_entity_poly.pdbx_strand_id
1 'polypeptide(L)'
;MAISGETIDYGPCAFMDFYNPKTVFSSIDKLGRYSFSNQPPITKWNLARLAECLIPLIHQNEDPAIKIATETIDNFQSIYEKKWLNMMRDKLGLFGKDKNDLKLINDLLHWMELNKADYTNTFCHLMNINFNNESKYKVMSFLNWFKQWQNRVLTNNGSVEKSINLMKKNNPTVIPRNHKVEEAIEAANNNDLSLTNKLLSILNKPYDNQNNIENYQSPSKNDEYQTFCGT
;
A
#
# COMPACT_ATOMS: atom_id res chain seq x y z
N MET A 1 -16.91 0.47 -0.05
CA MET A 1 -16.55 -0.17 -1.34
C MET A 1 -17.68 0.10 -2.32
N ALA A 2 -17.38 0.62 -3.48
CA ALA A 2 -18.36 0.91 -4.53
C ALA A 2 -18.26 -0.12 -5.66
N ILE A 3 -19.41 -0.49 -6.26
CA ILE A 3 -19.47 -1.44 -7.40
C ILE A 3 -18.71 -0.89 -8.62
N SER A 4 -18.72 0.45 -8.80
CA SER A 4 -17.96 1.13 -9.86
C SER A 4 -16.44 0.99 -9.76
N GLY A 5 -15.92 0.54 -8.60
CA GLY A 5 -14.49 0.49 -8.31
C GLY A 5 -13.89 1.85 -7.92
N GLU A 6 -14.72 2.88 -7.80
CA GLU A 6 -14.31 4.23 -7.39
C GLU A 6 -14.42 4.41 -5.87
N THR A 7 -13.72 5.39 -5.34
CA THR A 7 -13.83 5.80 -3.93
C THR A 7 -15.00 6.77 -3.77
N ILE A 8 -15.91 6.50 -2.81
CA ILE A 8 -17.08 7.35 -2.54
C ILE A 8 -16.65 8.62 -1.82
N ASP A 9 -15.76 8.48 -0.84
CA ASP A 9 -15.21 9.60 -0.06
C ASP A 9 -13.79 9.26 0.45
N TYR A 10 -13.12 10.23 1.01
CA TYR A 10 -11.76 10.13 1.55
C TYR A 10 -11.69 10.42 3.06
N GLY A 11 -12.78 10.29 3.73
CA GLY A 11 -12.83 10.44 5.18
C GLY A 11 -12.99 9.09 5.90
N PRO A 12 -12.05 8.67 6.73
CA PRO A 12 -10.70 9.15 6.88
C PRO A 12 -9.79 8.62 5.77
N CYS A 13 -8.90 9.49 5.29
CA CYS A 13 -7.86 9.08 4.35
C CYS A 13 -6.51 9.11 5.07
N ALA A 14 -5.99 7.93 5.38
CA ALA A 14 -4.73 7.77 6.10
C ALA A 14 -3.79 6.83 5.35
N PHE A 15 -2.51 7.13 5.41
CA PHE A 15 -1.44 6.36 4.80
C PHE A 15 -0.50 5.80 5.87
N MET A 16 0.01 4.60 5.61
CA MET A 16 0.93 3.93 6.51
C MET A 16 2.35 4.49 6.31
N ASP A 17 2.97 4.96 7.38
CA ASP A 17 4.38 5.34 7.40
C ASP A 17 5.25 4.08 7.52
N PHE A 18 5.40 3.55 8.73
CA PHE A 18 6.17 2.32 8.98
C PHE A 18 5.31 1.10 8.64
N TYR A 19 5.92 0.14 7.92
CA TYR A 19 5.18 -1.07 7.57
C TYR A 19 4.84 -1.88 8.81
N ASN A 20 3.55 -2.06 9.01
CA ASN A 20 3.00 -2.99 9.98
C ASN A 20 1.67 -3.56 9.46
N PRO A 21 1.56 -4.89 9.29
CA PRO A 21 0.32 -5.50 8.80
C PRO A 21 -0.89 -5.24 9.71
N LYS A 22 -0.66 -4.90 10.98
CA LYS A 22 -1.70 -4.59 11.98
C LYS A 22 -2.02 -3.09 12.06
N THR A 23 -1.46 -2.24 11.19
CA THR A 23 -1.76 -0.80 11.19
C THR A 23 -3.26 -0.57 11.07
N VAL A 24 -3.82 0.17 12.02
CA VAL A 24 -5.22 0.62 12.05
C VAL A 24 -5.25 2.07 11.60
N PHE A 25 -6.18 2.40 10.70
CA PHE A 25 -6.29 3.74 10.10
C PHE A 25 -7.41 4.61 10.69
N SER A 26 -8.18 4.07 11.63
CA SER A 26 -9.29 4.78 12.25
C SER A 26 -9.26 4.57 13.77
N SER A 27 -9.41 5.66 14.53
CA SER A 27 -9.40 5.64 15.99
C SER A 27 -10.59 4.86 16.60
N ILE A 28 -11.66 4.66 15.83
CA ILE A 28 -12.84 3.90 16.28
C ILE A 28 -12.72 2.40 16.02
N ASP A 29 -11.77 1.97 15.17
CA ASP A 29 -11.53 0.56 14.86
C ASP A 29 -10.66 -0.11 15.93
N LYS A 30 -11.18 -0.21 17.15
CA LYS A 30 -10.44 -0.75 18.31
C LYS A 30 -10.00 -2.21 18.14
N LEU A 31 -10.68 -2.97 17.30
CA LEU A 31 -10.40 -4.40 17.09
C LEU A 31 -9.56 -4.67 15.83
N GLY A 32 -9.18 -3.63 15.09
CA GLY A 32 -8.42 -3.77 13.85
C GLY A 32 -9.19 -4.50 12.73
N ARG A 33 -10.53 -4.39 12.72
CA ARG A 33 -11.38 -5.00 11.68
C ARG A 33 -10.95 -4.57 10.28
N TYR A 34 -10.53 -3.32 10.14
CA TYR A 34 -10.10 -2.70 8.89
C TYR A 34 -8.58 -2.41 8.85
N SER A 35 -7.79 -3.11 9.69
CA SER A 35 -6.33 -2.97 9.65
C SER A 35 -5.77 -3.35 8.28
N PHE A 36 -4.54 -2.92 7.99
CA PHE A 36 -3.93 -3.04 6.66
C PHE A 36 -4.01 -4.48 6.09
N SER A 37 -3.57 -5.48 6.84
CA SER A 37 -3.61 -6.88 6.38
C SER A 37 -5.01 -7.48 6.37
N ASN A 38 -5.98 -6.86 7.07
CA ASN A 38 -7.35 -7.33 7.14
C ASN A 38 -8.25 -6.76 6.02
N GLN A 39 -7.72 -5.86 5.17
CA GLN A 39 -8.47 -5.29 4.05
C GLN A 39 -9.02 -6.37 3.08
N PRO A 40 -8.25 -7.40 2.65
CA PRO A 40 -8.78 -8.43 1.77
C PRO A 40 -9.87 -9.30 2.42
N PRO A 41 -9.71 -9.83 3.65
CA PRO A 41 -10.78 -10.58 4.32
C PRO A 41 -12.07 -9.79 4.49
N ILE A 42 -12.00 -8.51 4.90
CA ILE A 42 -13.20 -7.69 5.07
C ILE A 42 -13.84 -7.34 3.72
N THR A 43 -13.04 -7.21 2.66
CA THR A 43 -13.57 -7.04 1.31
C THR A 43 -14.34 -8.28 0.86
N LYS A 44 -13.80 -9.49 1.07
CA LYS A 44 -14.52 -10.75 0.80
C LYS A 44 -15.83 -10.82 1.58
N TRP A 45 -15.82 -10.43 2.85
CA TRP A 45 -17.02 -10.39 3.68
C TRP A 45 -18.07 -9.42 3.12
N ASN A 46 -17.67 -8.20 2.72
CA ASN A 46 -18.57 -7.23 2.09
C ASN A 46 -19.19 -7.75 0.79
N LEU A 47 -18.38 -8.43 -0.05
CA LEU A 47 -18.86 -9.05 -1.27
C LEU A 47 -19.87 -10.17 -0.99
N ALA A 48 -19.66 -10.95 0.09
CA ALA A 48 -20.63 -11.96 0.50
C ALA A 48 -21.97 -11.32 0.92
N ARG A 49 -21.95 -10.20 1.68
CA ARG A 49 -23.18 -9.45 2.03
C ARG A 49 -23.91 -8.91 0.79
N LEU A 50 -23.15 -8.43 -0.21
CA LEU A 50 -23.74 -8.02 -1.48
C LEU A 50 -24.35 -9.21 -2.23
N ALA A 51 -23.66 -10.35 -2.30
CA ALA A 51 -24.14 -11.54 -2.97
C ALA A 51 -25.46 -12.06 -2.36
N GLU A 52 -25.62 -12.02 -1.03
CA GLU A 52 -26.88 -12.37 -0.34
C GLU A 52 -28.05 -11.50 -0.81
N CYS A 53 -27.84 -10.20 -1.01
CA CYS A 53 -28.86 -9.30 -1.55
C CYS A 53 -29.23 -9.61 -2.99
N LEU A 54 -28.33 -10.24 -3.76
CA LEU A 54 -28.51 -10.55 -5.17
C LEU A 54 -29.11 -11.96 -5.43
N ILE A 55 -29.25 -12.81 -4.40
CA ILE A 55 -29.75 -14.19 -4.53
C ILE A 55 -31.02 -14.27 -5.42
N PRO A 56 -32.05 -13.42 -5.23
CA PRO A 56 -33.25 -13.49 -6.02
C PRO A 56 -33.07 -13.16 -7.51
N LEU A 57 -31.94 -12.50 -7.86
CA LEU A 57 -31.60 -12.09 -9.23
C LEU A 57 -30.67 -13.07 -9.95
N ILE A 58 -30.01 -13.97 -9.20
CA ILE A 58 -29.03 -14.92 -9.76
C ILE A 58 -29.72 -16.11 -10.42
N HIS A 59 -30.75 -16.66 -9.77
CA HIS A 59 -31.49 -17.82 -10.27
C HIS A 59 -32.91 -17.85 -9.72
N GLN A 60 -33.86 -18.48 -10.46
CA GLN A 60 -35.26 -18.61 -10.03
C GLN A 60 -35.41 -19.46 -8.75
N ASN A 61 -34.57 -20.48 -8.59
CA ASN A 61 -34.54 -21.34 -7.41
C ASN A 61 -33.40 -20.88 -6.47
N GLU A 62 -33.67 -20.84 -5.17
CA GLU A 62 -32.75 -20.34 -4.13
C GLU A 62 -31.46 -21.16 -4.02
N ASP A 63 -31.57 -22.52 -3.92
CA ASP A 63 -30.40 -23.38 -3.75
C ASP A 63 -29.35 -23.24 -4.88
N PRO A 64 -29.72 -23.29 -6.18
CA PRO A 64 -28.78 -22.97 -7.25
C PRO A 64 -28.21 -21.56 -7.19
N ALA A 65 -28.99 -20.55 -6.79
CA ALA A 65 -28.53 -19.19 -6.64
C ALA A 65 -27.46 -19.07 -5.55
N ILE A 66 -27.68 -19.68 -4.37
CA ILE A 66 -26.71 -19.72 -3.28
C ILE A 66 -25.42 -20.41 -3.73
N LYS A 67 -25.53 -21.53 -4.43
CA LYS A 67 -24.36 -22.27 -4.94
C LYS A 67 -23.51 -21.38 -5.88
N ILE A 68 -24.14 -20.74 -6.87
CA ILE A 68 -23.45 -19.85 -7.81
C ILE A 68 -22.78 -18.68 -7.07
N ALA A 69 -23.49 -18.05 -6.14
CA ALA A 69 -22.97 -16.96 -5.33
C ALA A 69 -21.74 -17.40 -4.50
N THR A 70 -21.84 -18.54 -3.83
CA THR A 70 -20.75 -19.10 -3.00
C THR A 70 -19.51 -19.39 -3.85
N GLU A 71 -19.66 -20.11 -4.96
CA GLU A 71 -18.55 -20.42 -5.89
C GLU A 71 -17.88 -19.15 -6.42
N THR A 72 -18.67 -18.11 -6.70
CA THR A 72 -18.15 -16.81 -7.17
C THR A 72 -17.34 -16.10 -6.08
N ILE A 73 -17.84 -16.07 -4.85
CA ILE A 73 -17.15 -15.44 -3.71
C ILE A 73 -15.90 -16.23 -3.32
N ASP A 74 -15.89 -17.54 -3.43
CA ASP A 74 -14.72 -18.35 -3.09
C ASP A 74 -13.55 -18.14 -4.06
N ASN A 75 -13.82 -17.73 -5.30
CA ASN A 75 -12.79 -17.33 -6.25
C ASN A 75 -12.05 -16.02 -5.87
N PHE A 76 -12.62 -15.19 -4.99
CA PHE A 76 -12.04 -13.92 -4.59
C PHE A 76 -10.60 -14.06 -4.10
N GLN A 77 -10.33 -15.04 -3.22
CA GLN A 77 -9.00 -15.20 -2.62
C GLN A 77 -7.92 -15.43 -3.68
N SER A 78 -8.17 -16.36 -4.62
CA SER A 78 -7.20 -16.67 -5.68
C SER A 78 -6.98 -15.48 -6.62
N ILE A 79 -8.03 -14.72 -6.94
CA ILE A 79 -7.95 -13.50 -7.75
C ILE A 79 -7.11 -12.45 -7.03
N TYR A 80 -7.39 -12.22 -5.73
CA TYR A 80 -6.67 -11.25 -4.92
C TYR A 80 -5.18 -11.61 -4.84
N GLU A 81 -4.83 -12.83 -4.44
CA GLU A 81 -3.44 -13.28 -4.30
C GLU A 81 -2.65 -13.13 -5.61
N LYS A 82 -3.25 -13.51 -6.72
CA LYS A 82 -2.64 -13.35 -8.05
C LYS A 82 -2.39 -11.87 -8.38
N LYS A 83 -3.36 -11.00 -8.12
CA LYS A 83 -3.25 -9.55 -8.37
C LYS A 83 -2.23 -8.90 -7.45
N TRP A 84 -2.28 -9.23 -6.15
CA TRP A 84 -1.33 -8.75 -5.16
C TRP A 84 0.11 -9.16 -5.50
N LEU A 85 0.34 -10.42 -5.85
CA LEU A 85 1.67 -10.92 -6.21
C LEU A 85 2.22 -10.21 -7.47
N ASN A 86 1.37 -9.97 -8.47
CA ASN A 86 1.79 -9.25 -9.67
C ASN A 86 2.13 -7.78 -9.34
N MET A 87 1.28 -7.09 -8.57
CA MET A 87 1.55 -5.74 -8.10
C MET A 87 2.87 -5.65 -7.34
N MET A 88 3.14 -6.59 -6.44
CA MET A 88 4.40 -6.60 -5.68
C MET A 88 5.62 -6.89 -6.55
N ARG A 89 5.49 -7.72 -7.60
CA ARG A 89 6.52 -7.90 -8.62
C ARG A 89 6.83 -6.58 -9.32
N ASP A 90 5.81 -5.86 -9.76
CA ASP A 90 5.97 -4.56 -10.43
C ASP A 90 6.63 -3.54 -9.49
N LYS A 91 6.21 -3.50 -8.22
CA LYS A 91 6.82 -2.65 -7.19
C LYS A 91 8.30 -2.96 -6.93
N LEU A 92 8.72 -4.20 -7.10
CA LEU A 92 10.11 -4.65 -6.96
C LEU A 92 10.88 -4.72 -8.29
N GLY A 93 10.26 -4.32 -9.41
CA GLY A 93 10.90 -4.33 -10.72
C GLY A 93 11.20 -5.74 -11.26
N LEU A 94 10.41 -6.75 -10.90
CA LEU A 94 10.65 -8.15 -11.25
C LEU A 94 9.95 -8.52 -12.56
N PHE A 95 10.71 -8.81 -13.58
CA PHE A 95 10.19 -9.30 -14.86
C PHE A 95 9.91 -10.81 -14.83
N GLY A 96 8.85 -11.22 -15.52
CA GLY A 96 8.41 -12.62 -15.57
C GLY A 96 7.93 -13.14 -14.21
N LYS A 97 7.86 -14.46 -14.09
CA LYS A 97 7.40 -15.15 -12.86
C LYS A 97 8.48 -16.11 -12.39
N ASP A 98 8.74 -16.11 -11.09
CA ASP A 98 9.59 -17.09 -10.42
C ASP A 98 8.85 -17.64 -9.20
N LYS A 99 9.07 -18.93 -8.91
CA LYS A 99 8.42 -19.60 -7.77
C LYS A 99 8.81 -19.03 -6.41
N ASN A 100 9.96 -18.37 -6.33
CA ASN A 100 10.49 -17.76 -5.11
C ASN A 100 10.06 -16.31 -4.93
N ASP A 101 9.34 -15.69 -5.90
CA ASP A 101 8.94 -14.29 -5.82
C ASP A 101 8.14 -14.00 -4.55
N LEU A 102 7.18 -14.88 -4.22
CA LEU A 102 6.37 -14.72 -3.02
C LEU A 102 7.22 -14.71 -1.74
N LYS A 103 8.22 -15.60 -1.66
CA LYS A 103 9.14 -15.65 -0.52
C LYS A 103 9.97 -14.38 -0.45
N LEU A 104 10.55 -13.93 -1.55
CA LEU A 104 11.36 -12.71 -1.63
C LEU A 104 10.57 -11.47 -1.17
N ILE A 105 9.31 -11.36 -1.59
CA ILE A 105 8.41 -10.27 -1.20
C ILE A 105 8.11 -10.34 0.31
N ASN A 106 7.73 -11.51 0.81
CA ASN A 106 7.41 -11.69 2.23
C ASN A 106 8.62 -11.46 3.14
N ASP A 107 9.81 -11.87 2.72
CA ASP A 107 11.05 -11.62 3.45
C ASP A 107 11.33 -10.10 3.58
N LEU A 108 11.07 -9.30 2.53
CA LEU A 108 11.16 -7.84 2.60
C LEU A 108 10.13 -7.24 3.56
N LEU A 109 8.88 -7.64 3.43
CA LEU A 109 7.80 -7.11 4.27
C LEU A 109 8.04 -7.46 5.75
N HIS A 110 8.48 -8.66 6.02
CA HIS A 110 8.85 -9.06 7.39
C HIS A 110 10.06 -8.28 7.91
N TRP A 111 11.08 -8.04 7.07
CA TRP A 111 12.20 -7.20 7.46
C TRP A 111 11.75 -5.77 7.76
N MET A 112 10.85 -5.21 6.94
CA MET A 112 10.29 -3.87 7.17
C MET A 112 9.56 -3.79 8.52
N GLU A 113 8.74 -4.78 8.85
CA GLU A 113 8.00 -4.85 10.11
C GLU A 113 8.96 -4.87 11.31
N LEU A 114 9.94 -5.77 11.30
CA LEU A 114 10.91 -5.92 12.39
C LEU A 114 11.77 -4.68 12.62
N ASN A 115 12.08 -3.94 11.56
CA ASN A 115 12.98 -2.77 11.62
C ASN A 115 12.22 -1.44 11.60
N LYS A 116 10.88 -1.46 11.72
CA LYS A 116 10.03 -0.27 11.59
C LYS A 116 10.45 0.56 10.35
N ALA A 117 10.62 -0.10 9.21
CA ALA A 117 11.03 0.56 7.99
C ALA A 117 9.82 1.25 7.34
N ASP A 118 10.03 2.47 6.85
CA ASP A 118 9.00 3.19 6.12
C ASP A 118 8.65 2.45 4.83
N TYR A 119 7.35 2.22 4.62
CA TYR A 119 6.88 1.41 3.47
C TYR A 119 7.24 2.07 2.14
N THR A 120 6.91 3.34 1.97
CA THR A 120 7.15 4.09 0.73
C THR A 120 8.64 4.30 0.51
N ASN A 121 9.36 4.77 1.53
CA ASN A 121 10.77 5.11 1.40
C ASN A 121 11.65 3.88 1.20
N THR A 122 11.24 2.70 1.62
CA THR A 122 12.00 1.46 1.32
C THR A 122 12.01 1.18 -0.18
N PHE A 123 10.89 1.32 -0.88
CA PHE A 123 10.87 1.18 -2.34
C PHE A 123 11.64 2.31 -3.02
N CYS A 124 11.57 3.54 -2.51
CA CYS A 124 12.38 4.65 -3.01
C CYS A 124 13.88 4.38 -2.87
N HIS A 125 14.31 3.81 -1.74
CA HIS A 125 15.70 3.38 -1.55
C HIS A 125 16.15 2.36 -2.59
N LEU A 126 15.30 1.38 -2.90
CA LEU A 126 15.59 0.37 -3.94
C LEU A 126 15.71 0.99 -5.35
N MET A 127 15.03 2.10 -5.62
CA MET A 127 15.11 2.85 -6.87
C MET A 127 16.32 3.79 -6.94
N ASN A 128 17.22 3.79 -5.95
CA ASN A 128 18.32 4.76 -5.79
C ASN A 128 17.84 6.23 -5.76
N ILE A 129 16.62 6.46 -5.37
CA ILE A 129 16.14 7.80 -5.05
C ILE A 129 16.66 8.07 -3.64
N ASN A 130 17.63 8.98 -3.52
CA ASN A 130 18.36 9.28 -2.28
C ASN A 130 17.44 9.92 -1.23
N PHE A 131 16.74 9.07 -0.50
CA PHE A 131 16.18 9.43 0.79
C PHE A 131 17.14 8.97 1.87
N ASN A 132 17.54 9.88 2.72
CA ASN A 132 18.28 9.69 3.94
C ASN A 132 19.01 8.35 4.03
N ASN A 133 20.30 8.40 4.10
CA ASN A 133 21.22 7.25 4.21
C ASN A 133 20.98 6.51 5.55
N GLU A 134 19.76 6.01 5.76
CA GLU A 134 19.34 5.40 7.01
C GLU A 134 20.20 4.16 7.29
N SER A 135 20.76 4.13 8.47
CA SER A 135 21.63 3.03 8.94
C SER A 135 20.97 1.66 8.84
N LYS A 136 19.61 1.60 8.92
CA LYS A 136 18.85 0.35 8.81
C LYS A 136 19.06 -0.40 7.50
N TYR A 137 19.32 0.28 6.39
CA TYR A 137 19.59 -0.39 5.10
C TYR A 137 21.02 -0.92 4.98
N LYS A 138 21.89 -0.64 5.97
CA LYS A 138 23.27 -1.13 6.04
C LYS A 138 23.41 -2.38 6.89
N VAL A 139 22.35 -2.85 7.54
CA VAL A 139 22.40 -4.06 8.36
C VAL A 139 22.47 -5.33 7.51
N MET A 140 23.14 -6.36 8.02
CA MET A 140 23.41 -7.60 7.29
C MET A 140 22.12 -8.28 6.81
N SER A 141 21.04 -8.22 7.58
CA SER A 141 19.75 -8.81 7.20
C SER A 141 19.17 -8.19 5.95
N PHE A 142 19.23 -6.85 5.82
CA PHE A 142 18.81 -6.17 4.61
C PHE A 142 19.74 -6.45 3.44
N LEU A 143 21.06 -6.40 3.65
CA LEU A 143 22.04 -6.63 2.59
C LEU A 143 21.95 -8.04 1.99
N ASN A 144 21.67 -9.06 2.83
CA ASN A 144 21.45 -10.43 2.37
C ASN A 144 20.20 -10.53 1.49
N TRP A 145 19.09 -9.90 1.91
CA TRP A 145 17.87 -9.83 1.12
C TRP A 145 18.10 -9.05 -0.19
N PHE A 146 18.77 -7.91 -0.11
CA PHE A 146 19.08 -7.05 -1.26
C PHE A 146 19.87 -7.79 -2.34
N LYS A 147 20.85 -8.61 -1.95
CA LYS A 147 21.61 -9.46 -2.87
C LYS A 147 20.72 -10.48 -3.59
N GLN A 148 19.75 -11.08 -2.88
CA GLN A 148 18.79 -12.00 -3.49
C GLN A 148 17.89 -11.26 -4.50
N TRP A 149 17.41 -10.07 -4.14
CA TRP A 149 16.63 -9.21 -5.02
C TRP A 149 17.44 -8.83 -6.28
N GLN A 150 18.69 -8.38 -6.14
CA GLN A 150 19.55 -8.06 -7.29
C GLN A 150 19.72 -9.25 -8.23
N ASN A 151 19.94 -10.44 -7.71
CA ASN A 151 20.05 -11.65 -8.54
C ASN A 151 18.74 -11.92 -9.29
N ARG A 152 17.58 -11.75 -8.62
CA ARG A 152 16.28 -11.96 -9.23
C ARG A 152 15.95 -10.93 -10.31
N VAL A 153 16.35 -9.67 -10.13
CA VAL A 153 16.20 -8.58 -11.12
C VAL A 153 16.87 -8.93 -12.46
N LEU A 154 17.97 -9.64 -12.44
CA LEU A 154 18.72 -10.00 -13.65
C LEU A 154 18.15 -11.22 -14.38
N THR A 155 17.11 -11.86 -13.86
CA THR A 155 16.46 -13.00 -14.49
C THR A 155 15.34 -12.56 -15.46
N ASN A 156 14.85 -13.49 -16.29
CA ASN A 156 13.69 -13.29 -17.17
C ASN A 156 13.78 -12.04 -18.07
N ASN A 157 14.95 -11.81 -18.68
CA ASN A 157 15.24 -10.63 -19.52
C ASN A 157 15.19 -9.28 -18.77
N GLY A 158 15.27 -9.31 -17.43
CA GLY A 158 15.42 -8.13 -16.60
C GLY A 158 16.80 -7.50 -16.73
N SER A 159 16.89 -6.23 -16.41
CA SER A 159 18.12 -5.50 -16.16
C SER A 159 17.86 -4.49 -15.05
N VAL A 160 18.93 -4.03 -14.39
CA VAL A 160 18.80 -3.02 -13.33
C VAL A 160 18.04 -1.79 -13.82
N GLU A 161 18.37 -1.29 -15.00
CA GLU A 161 17.72 -0.12 -15.59
C GLU A 161 16.22 -0.35 -15.87
N LYS A 162 15.89 -1.46 -16.55
CA LYS A 162 14.47 -1.82 -16.80
C LYS A 162 13.69 -1.97 -15.52
N SER A 163 14.29 -2.61 -14.50
CA SER A 163 13.66 -2.82 -13.20
C SER A 163 13.41 -1.50 -12.48
N ILE A 164 14.38 -0.59 -12.43
CA ILE A 164 14.18 0.74 -11.86
C ILE A 164 13.08 1.51 -12.60
N ASN A 165 13.02 1.42 -13.93
CA ASN A 165 11.98 2.07 -14.72
C ASN A 165 10.58 1.47 -14.45
N LEU A 166 10.48 0.16 -14.23
CA LEU A 166 9.23 -0.48 -13.81
C LEU A 166 8.82 -0.05 -12.40
N MET A 167 9.78 -0.03 -11.46
CA MET A 167 9.56 0.40 -10.09
C MET A 167 9.08 1.84 -10.00
N LYS A 168 9.67 2.77 -10.76
CA LYS A 168 9.26 4.20 -10.80
C LYS A 168 7.81 4.39 -11.24
N LYS A 169 7.27 3.50 -12.06
CA LYS A 169 5.86 3.55 -12.48
C LYS A 169 4.90 3.00 -11.43
N ASN A 170 5.40 2.20 -10.47
CA ASN A 170 4.58 1.47 -9.52
C ASN A 170 4.83 1.87 -8.05
N ASN A 171 5.76 2.79 -7.80
CA ASN A 171 6.08 3.29 -6.47
C ASN A 171 6.05 4.81 -6.45
N PRO A 172 5.15 5.42 -5.70
CA PRO A 172 5.18 6.86 -5.51
C PRO A 172 6.44 7.26 -4.72
N THR A 173 6.97 8.44 -5.01
CA THR A 173 8.11 9.03 -4.28
C THR A 173 7.64 9.84 -3.07
N VAL A 174 6.37 10.19 -3.04
CA VAL A 174 5.72 10.93 -1.94
C VAL A 174 4.29 10.44 -1.78
N ILE A 175 3.85 10.39 -0.55
CA ILE A 175 2.46 10.12 -0.15
C ILE A 175 1.97 11.25 0.76
N PRO A 176 0.65 11.43 0.94
CA PRO A 176 0.14 12.38 1.91
C PRO A 176 0.43 11.87 3.33
N ARG A 177 1.56 12.32 3.89
CA ARG A 177 1.94 11.99 5.27
C ARG A 177 0.93 12.56 6.24
N ASN A 178 0.41 11.74 7.15
CA ASN A 178 -0.68 12.14 8.04
C ASN A 178 -0.36 13.42 8.81
N HIS A 179 0.84 13.58 9.37
CA HIS A 179 1.25 14.79 10.07
C HIS A 179 1.29 16.04 9.16
N LYS A 180 1.59 15.88 7.85
CA LYS A 180 1.55 16.99 6.89
C LYS A 180 0.13 17.37 6.50
N VAL A 181 -0.78 16.40 6.48
CA VAL A 181 -2.21 16.64 6.30
C VAL A 181 -2.75 17.43 7.50
N GLU A 182 -2.42 17.02 8.72
CA GLU A 182 -2.82 17.72 9.95
C GLU A 182 -2.29 19.16 10.00
N GLU A 183 -0.99 19.37 9.69
CA GLU A 183 -0.40 20.72 9.58
C GLU A 183 -1.19 21.60 8.59
N ALA A 184 -1.60 21.01 7.44
CA ALA A 184 -2.37 21.74 6.43
C ALA A 184 -3.80 22.05 6.90
N ILE A 185 -4.46 21.12 7.62
CA ILE A 185 -5.79 21.32 8.21
C ILE A 185 -5.73 22.42 9.28
N GLU A 186 -4.74 22.38 10.17
CA GLU A 186 -4.58 23.38 11.23
C GLU A 186 -4.37 24.79 10.64
N ALA A 187 -3.51 24.92 9.61
CA ALA A 187 -3.32 26.20 8.91
C ALA A 187 -4.62 26.67 8.24
N ALA A 188 -5.36 25.78 7.58
CA ALA A 188 -6.62 26.11 6.92
C ALA A 188 -7.69 26.59 7.92
N ASN A 189 -7.75 26.01 9.12
CA ASN A 189 -8.63 26.48 10.20
C ASN A 189 -8.30 27.91 10.65
N ASN A 190 -7.05 28.36 10.45
CA ASN A 190 -6.60 29.73 10.68
C ASN A 190 -6.68 30.61 9.42
N ASN A 191 -7.44 30.18 8.39
CA ASN A 191 -7.58 30.84 7.09
C ASN A 191 -6.28 30.93 6.25
N ASP A 192 -5.29 30.06 6.53
CA ASP A 192 -4.08 29.95 5.72
C ASP A 192 -4.10 28.66 4.89
N LEU A 193 -4.36 28.79 3.58
CA LEU A 193 -4.36 27.68 2.63
C LEU A 193 -2.98 27.42 2.00
N SER A 194 -1.93 28.09 2.42
CA SER A 194 -0.60 27.97 1.80
C SER A 194 -0.05 26.56 1.89
N LEU A 195 -0.17 25.89 3.06
CA LEU A 195 0.28 24.51 3.28
C LEU A 195 -0.58 23.52 2.49
N THR A 196 -1.89 23.71 2.42
CA THR A 196 -2.80 22.89 1.61
C THR A 196 -2.42 22.96 0.14
N ASN A 197 -2.24 24.15 -0.41
CA ASN A 197 -1.87 24.36 -1.80
C ASN A 197 -0.47 23.76 -2.11
N LYS A 198 0.47 23.90 -1.19
CA LYS A 198 1.80 23.31 -1.32
C LYS A 198 1.73 21.77 -1.34
N LEU A 199 0.99 21.19 -0.41
CA LEU A 199 0.79 19.73 -0.33
C LEU A 199 0.12 19.19 -1.62
N LEU A 200 -0.94 19.84 -2.10
CA LEU A 200 -1.61 19.49 -3.35
C LEU A 200 -0.66 19.58 -4.55
N SER A 201 0.15 20.64 -4.64
CA SER A 201 1.11 20.79 -5.74
C SER A 201 2.12 19.66 -5.82
N ILE A 202 2.54 19.12 -4.66
CA ILE A 202 3.47 17.99 -4.54
C ILE A 202 2.76 16.68 -4.89
N LEU A 203 1.57 16.47 -4.34
CA LEU A 203 0.81 15.22 -4.52
C LEU A 203 0.19 15.07 -5.92
N ASN A 204 0.12 16.12 -6.71
CA ASN A 204 -0.30 16.02 -8.11
C ASN A 204 0.69 15.26 -9.01
N LYS A 205 1.93 15.07 -8.53
CA LYS A 205 2.99 14.34 -9.26
C LYS A 205 3.68 13.32 -8.34
N PRO A 206 2.95 12.37 -7.78
CA PRO A 206 3.46 11.52 -6.70
C PRO A 206 4.55 10.53 -7.15
N TYR A 207 4.65 10.24 -8.46
CA TYR A 207 5.64 9.33 -9.03
C TYR A 207 6.88 10.05 -9.57
N ASP A 208 6.84 11.38 -9.68
CA ASP A 208 7.96 12.16 -10.18
C ASP A 208 9.02 12.33 -9.07
N ASN A 209 10.29 12.33 -9.47
CA ASN A 209 11.36 12.73 -8.58
C ASN A 209 11.38 14.27 -8.50
N GLN A 210 10.89 14.81 -7.40
CA GLN A 210 10.77 16.25 -7.16
C GLN A 210 11.90 16.72 -6.23
N ASN A 211 12.37 17.95 -6.42
CA ASN A 211 13.39 18.55 -5.57
C ASN A 211 12.76 19.31 -4.39
N ASN A 212 13.48 19.36 -3.26
CA ASN A 212 13.11 20.12 -2.06
C ASN A 212 11.77 19.71 -1.45
N ILE A 213 11.46 18.39 -1.47
CA ILE A 213 10.25 17.82 -0.87
C ILE A 213 10.56 16.83 0.26
N GLU A 214 11.80 16.76 0.74
CA GLU A 214 12.28 15.79 1.73
C GLU A 214 11.42 15.81 3.00
N ASN A 215 10.96 17.01 3.42
CA ASN A 215 10.07 17.17 4.57
C ASN A 215 8.69 16.54 4.36
N TYR A 216 8.23 16.40 3.10
CA TYR A 216 6.96 15.76 2.76
C TYR A 216 7.12 14.24 2.56
N GLN A 217 8.35 13.77 2.38
CA GLN A 217 8.68 12.36 2.21
C GLN A 217 9.00 11.67 3.53
N SER A 218 9.46 12.44 4.51
CA SER A 218 9.83 11.92 5.82
C SER A 218 8.62 11.46 6.62
N PRO A 219 8.68 10.28 7.27
CA PRO A 219 7.63 9.85 8.19
C PRO A 219 7.53 10.75 9.40
N SER A 220 6.44 10.65 10.14
CA SER A 220 6.30 11.34 11.42
C SER A 220 7.41 10.92 12.38
N LYS A 221 7.91 11.87 13.16
CA LYS A 221 8.84 11.58 14.28
C LYS A 221 8.11 11.01 15.51
N ASN A 222 6.80 11.16 15.55
CA ASN A 222 5.96 10.65 16.62
C ASN A 222 5.43 9.27 16.23
N ASP A 223 5.97 8.22 16.83
CA ASP A 223 5.55 6.82 16.61
C ASP A 223 4.11 6.55 17.09
N GLU A 224 3.54 7.44 17.91
CA GLU A 224 2.19 7.31 18.50
C GLU A 224 1.11 8.09 17.73
N TYR A 225 1.45 8.64 16.55
CA TYR A 225 0.46 9.35 15.76
C TYR A 225 -0.72 8.45 15.38
N GLN A 226 -1.90 8.80 15.84
CA GLN A 226 -3.15 8.13 15.47
C GLN A 226 -3.96 9.04 14.56
N THR A 227 -4.38 8.51 13.42
CA THR A 227 -5.36 9.20 12.58
C THR A 227 -6.68 9.28 13.32
N PHE A 228 -7.20 10.49 13.45
CA PHE A 228 -8.51 10.71 14.04
C PHE A 228 -9.58 10.63 12.96
N CYS A 229 -10.45 9.62 13.07
CA CYS A 229 -11.69 9.55 12.34
C CYS A 229 -12.82 9.73 13.34
N GLY A 230 -13.54 10.84 13.27
CA GLY A 230 -14.64 11.18 14.16
C GLY A 230 -16.01 10.68 13.69
N THR A 231 -16.07 9.86 12.64
CA THR A 231 -17.33 9.34 12.06
C THR A 231 -17.33 7.84 12.01
#